data_be5d02acc88bbb8c0885afed8912ed41
#
_entry.id   be5d02acc88bbb8c0885afed8912ed41
#
_cell.length_a   1.000
_cell.length_b   1.000
_cell.length_c   1.000
_cell.angle_alpha   90.00
_cell.angle_beta   90.00
_cell.angle_gamma   90.00
#
_symmetry.space_group_name_H-M   'P 1'
#
loop_
_entity.id
_entity.type
_entity.pdbx_description
1 polymer ?
#
loop_
_entity_poly.entity_id
_entity_poly.type
_entity_poly.pdbx_seq_one_letter_code
_entity_poly.pdbx_strand_id
1 'polypeptide(L)'
;MAEEQRMQENFPVRLRFLFEPAEEIGEGAKRMLQAGALENPKADAFLMFHYAADMTFGMAVHQGQASSMINSMQIHVHGKSSHWCEADKGIDAIYAAAQVISAIHDLNESFGKQHPDAGKYIVGTGTIHGGEYTNIIADHVVLNGNIRAVHEETYTALEHELERNLQEIEKQTGTQIRMEFPKDPVYAFANDEELTETAKVVGAEVFGDKFVLEGEDELFLSGDNAYRYFRETRGLFTVFLAGIPGENHPLHHPKFQLDERILPYSVEALYKIITTL
;
A
#
# COMPACT_ATOMS: atom_id res chain seq x y z
N MET A 1 -22.43 9.17 34.74
CA MET A 1 -23.83 9.20 34.18
C MET A 1 -24.29 10.63 33.86
N ALA A 2 -24.43 11.55 34.82
CA ALA A 2 -24.88 12.93 34.50
C ALA A 2 -23.85 13.75 33.70
N GLU A 3 -22.58 13.52 33.89
CA GLU A 3 -21.48 14.16 33.14
C GLU A 3 -21.36 13.56 31.74
N GLU A 4 -21.47 12.27 31.56
CA GLU A 4 -21.54 11.56 30.28
C GLU A 4 -22.76 11.97 29.46
N GLN A 5 -23.93 12.15 30.09
CA GLN A 5 -25.12 12.68 29.41
C GLN A 5 -24.94 14.14 28.96
N ARG A 6 -24.27 15.01 29.76
CA ARG A 6 -23.98 16.39 29.36
C ARG A 6 -22.97 16.47 28.21
N MET A 7 -22.02 15.56 28.14
CA MET A 7 -21.08 15.46 27.00
C MET A 7 -21.82 15.01 25.73
N GLN A 8 -22.79 14.11 25.81
CA GLN A 8 -23.60 13.69 24.67
C GLN A 8 -24.52 14.81 24.14
N GLU A 9 -25.04 15.67 25.02
CA GLU A 9 -25.93 16.78 24.64
C GLU A 9 -25.24 17.96 23.96
N ASN A 10 -23.90 18.09 24.11
CA ASN A 10 -23.11 19.22 23.60
C ASN A 10 -21.96 18.81 22.66
N PHE A 11 -21.93 17.57 22.17
CA PHE A 11 -20.89 17.16 21.23
C PHE A 11 -21.18 17.82 19.87
N PRO A 12 -20.24 18.62 19.31
CA PRO A 12 -20.52 19.50 18.17
C PRO A 12 -20.77 18.74 16.86
N VAL A 13 -20.38 17.48 16.79
CA VAL A 13 -20.46 16.65 15.58
C VAL A 13 -21.14 15.30 15.89
N ARG A 14 -21.68 14.67 14.85
CA ARG A 14 -22.20 13.31 14.92
C ARG A 14 -21.10 12.32 14.55
N LEU A 15 -20.74 11.40 15.46
CA LEU A 15 -19.75 10.37 15.21
C LEU A 15 -20.38 9.07 14.75
N ARG A 16 -19.73 8.43 13.80
CA ARG A 16 -20.00 7.06 13.36
C ARG A 16 -18.72 6.25 13.46
N PHE A 17 -18.69 5.22 14.29
CA PHE A 17 -17.57 4.31 14.39
C PHE A 17 -17.76 3.17 13.39
N LEU A 18 -16.77 2.99 12.50
CA LEU A 18 -16.73 1.91 11.54
C LEU A 18 -15.75 0.84 12.03
N PHE A 19 -16.26 -0.35 12.29
CA PHE A 19 -15.47 -1.53 12.65
C PHE A 19 -15.39 -2.41 11.41
N GLU A 20 -14.34 -2.22 10.63
CA GLU A 20 -14.18 -2.90 9.35
C GLU A 20 -13.65 -4.31 9.52
N PRO A 21 -14.35 -5.36 9.02
CA PRO A 21 -13.85 -6.72 8.94
C PRO A 21 -13.06 -6.91 7.64
N ALA A 22 -12.13 -7.87 7.61
CA ALA A 22 -11.50 -8.35 6.38
C ALA A 22 -10.74 -7.27 5.57
N GLU A 23 -10.06 -6.33 6.26
CA GLU A 23 -9.19 -5.34 5.63
C GLU A 23 -8.08 -6.03 4.84
N GLU A 24 -7.38 -7.00 5.43
CA GLU A 24 -6.22 -7.73 4.88
C GLU A 24 -6.48 -8.47 3.54
N ILE A 25 -7.73 -8.68 3.20
CA ILE A 25 -8.14 -9.26 1.91
C ILE A 25 -8.85 -8.26 1.00
N GLY A 26 -8.92 -6.97 1.38
CA GLY A 26 -9.45 -5.88 0.57
C GLY A 26 -10.99 -5.83 0.42
N GLU A 27 -11.74 -6.63 1.21
CA GLU A 27 -13.19 -6.80 1.02
C GLU A 27 -14.05 -5.94 1.96
N GLY A 28 -13.51 -5.52 3.11
CA GLY A 28 -14.29 -4.87 4.16
C GLY A 28 -14.86 -3.53 3.76
N ALA A 29 -14.03 -2.59 3.36
CA ALA A 29 -14.44 -1.24 2.94
C ALA A 29 -15.49 -1.30 1.81
N LYS A 30 -15.28 -2.16 0.81
CA LYS A 30 -16.22 -2.36 -0.30
C LYS A 30 -17.62 -2.75 0.17
N ARG A 31 -17.70 -3.74 1.07
CA ARG A 31 -18.98 -4.22 1.61
C ARG A 31 -19.64 -3.21 2.52
N MET A 32 -18.87 -2.50 3.33
CA MET A 32 -19.39 -1.47 4.22
C MET A 32 -19.96 -0.29 3.44
N LEU A 33 -19.29 0.17 2.39
CA LEU A 33 -19.80 1.21 1.50
C LEU A 33 -21.07 0.78 0.78
N GLN A 34 -21.13 -0.45 0.27
CA GLN A 34 -22.35 -1.02 -0.33
C GLN A 34 -23.51 -1.09 0.65
N ALA A 35 -23.23 -1.28 1.95
CA ALA A 35 -24.23 -1.24 3.01
C ALA A 35 -24.59 0.19 3.48
N GLY A 36 -24.03 1.23 2.87
CA GLY A 36 -24.31 2.63 3.19
C GLY A 36 -23.56 3.14 4.41
N ALA A 37 -22.34 2.66 4.67
CA ALA A 37 -21.56 3.04 5.84
C ALA A 37 -21.31 4.56 5.97
N LEU A 38 -21.26 5.29 4.85
CA LEU A 38 -21.09 6.75 4.85
C LEU A 38 -22.42 7.52 4.61
N GLU A 39 -23.56 6.81 4.54
CA GLU A 39 -24.85 7.40 4.22
C GLU A 39 -25.78 7.50 5.45
N ASN A 40 -26.81 8.35 5.36
CA ASN A 40 -27.93 8.50 6.30
C ASN A 40 -27.56 8.79 7.78
N PRO A 41 -26.92 9.95 8.07
CA PRO A 41 -26.57 11.04 7.18
C PRO A 41 -25.31 10.75 6.40
N LYS A 42 -25.09 11.45 5.30
CA LYS A 42 -23.81 11.41 4.58
C LYS A 42 -22.70 11.90 5.50
N ALA A 43 -21.58 11.18 5.50
CA ALA A 43 -20.40 11.58 6.26
C ALA A 43 -19.71 12.78 5.59
N ASP A 44 -19.33 13.79 6.37
CA ASP A 44 -18.61 14.96 5.89
C ASP A 44 -17.10 14.74 5.87
N ALA A 45 -16.59 13.86 6.72
CA ALA A 45 -15.18 13.48 6.80
C ALA A 45 -15.02 12.03 7.28
N PHE A 46 -13.91 11.41 6.90
CA PHE A 46 -13.47 10.10 7.35
C PHE A 46 -12.11 10.21 8.02
N LEU A 47 -11.99 9.71 9.25
CA LEU A 47 -10.74 9.67 9.99
C LEU A 47 -10.32 8.22 10.18
N MET A 48 -9.08 7.91 9.82
CA MET A 48 -8.44 6.61 9.99
C MET A 48 -7.14 6.77 10.75
N PHE A 49 -6.78 5.77 11.53
CA PHE A 49 -5.49 5.74 12.19
C PHE A 49 -4.91 4.32 12.25
N HIS A 50 -3.57 4.26 12.23
CA HIS A 50 -2.81 3.05 12.50
C HIS A 50 -1.91 3.25 13.72
N TYR A 51 -1.46 2.12 14.32
CA TYR A 51 -0.37 2.10 15.29
C TYR A 51 0.86 1.47 14.66
N ALA A 52 2.00 2.16 14.73
CA ALA A 52 3.29 1.63 14.30
C ALA A 52 4.14 1.28 15.53
N ALA A 53 4.62 0.04 15.61
CA ALA A 53 5.44 -0.44 16.74
C ALA A 53 6.95 -0.35 16.50
N ASP A 54 7.38 -0.08 15.29
CA ASP A 54 8.77 0.06 14.88
C ASP A 54 9.36 1.47 15.09
N MET A 55 8.53 2.41 15.54
CA MET A 55 8.86 3.82 15.75
C MET A 55 8.72 4.19 17.24
N THR A 56 9.36 5.29 17.62
CA THR A 56 9.26 5.82 18.99
C THR A 56 7.88 6.43 19.25
N PHE A 57 7.55 6.63 20.54
CA PHE A 57 6.29 7.20 20.99
C PHE A 57 5.99 8.57 20.35
N GLY A 58 4.82 8.74 19.71
CA GLY A 58 4.44 9.98 19.05
C GLY A 58 3.22 9.88 18.16
N MET A 59 3.06 10.87 17.27
CA MET A 59 2.05 10.92 16.22
C MET A 59 2.68 11.43 14.92
N ALA A 60 2.40 10.78 13.82
CA ALA A 60 2.81 11.22 12.48
C ALA A 60 1.59 11.44 11.58
N VAL A 61 1.68 12.44 10.71
CA VAL A 61 0.69 12.75 9.68
C VAL A 61 1.42 13.09 8.39
N HIS A 62 1.01 12.50 7.28
CA HIS A 62 1.53 12.87 5.97
C HIS A 62 0.81 14.10 5.41
N GLN A 63 1.57 15.04 4.89
CA GLN A 63 1.03 16.18 4.15
C GLN A 63 0.83 15.77 2.68
N GLY A 64 -0.43 15.76 2.23
CA GLY A 64 -0.77 15.29 0.89
C GLY A 64 -0.89 13.78 0.82
N GLN A 65 -0.10 13.14 -0.05
CA GLN A 65 -0.14 11.68 -0.23
C GLN A 65 0.13 10.94 1.09
N ALA A 66 -0.73 9.98 1.42
CA ALA A 66 -0.71 9.25 2.68
C ALA A 66 -0.64 7.72 2.50
N SER A 67 -0.74 7.25 1.26
CA SER A 67 -0.57 5.83 0.90
C SER A 67 -0.08 5.70 -0.54
N SER A 68 0.19 4.47 -0.98
CA SER A 68 0.59 4.18 -2.35
C SER A 68 -0.43 3.29 -3.07
N MET A 69 -0.43 3.37 -4.39
CA MET A 69 -1.11 2.39 -5.24
C MET A 69 -0.31 1.10 -5.26
N ILE A 70 -1.01 -0.03 -5.09
CA ILE A 70 -0.40 -1.37 -5.09
C ILE A 70 -1.25 -2.30 -5.94
N ASN A 71 -0.60 -3.06 -6.82
CA ASN A 71 -1.26 -4.16 -7.48
C ASN A 71 -0.36 -5.40 -7.55
N SER A 72 -0.94 -6.56 -7.30
CA SER A 72 -0.27 -7.84 -7.48
C SER A 72 -0.25 -8.18 -8.96
N MET A 73 0.89 -8.63 -9.47
CA MET A 73 1.05 -9.07 -10.86
C MET A 73 1.48 -10.51 -10.95
N GLN A 74 1.09 -11.16 -12.04
CA GLN A 74 1.55 -12.48 -12.45
C GLN A 74 2.13 -12.38 -13.86
N ILE A 75 3.34 -12.89 -14.07
CA ILE A 75 3.98 -12.95 -15.38
C ILE A 75 4.14 -14.41 -15.75
N HIS A 76 3.48 -14.84 -16.81
CA HIS A 76 3.56 -16.17 -17.38
C HIS A 76 4.52 -16.15 -18.57
N VAL A 77 5.55 -16.98 -18.51
CA VAL A 77 6.52 -17.16 -19.60
C VAL A 77 6.34 -18.53 -20.19
N HIS A 78 5.88 -18.59 -21.43
CA HIS A 78 5.64 -19.82 -22.18
C HIS A 78 6.72 -20.01 -23.23
N GLY A 79 7.43 -21.13 -23.13
CA GLY A 79 8.42 -21.59 -24.08
C GLY A 79 7.96 -22.87 -24.79
N LYS A 80 8.93 -23.76 -25.05
CA LYS A 80 8.68 -25.05 -25.67
C LYS A 80 9.61 -26.10 -25.10
N SER A 81 9.05 -27.17 -24.54
CA SER A 81 9.81 -28.27 -23.97
C SER A 81 10.60 -29.04 -25.05
N SER A 82 11.82 -29.44 -24.69
CA SER A 82 12.68 -30.35 -25.46
C SER A 82 13.71 -30.97 -24.53
N HIS A 83 14.27 -32.10 -24.92
CA HIS A 83 15.40 -32.67 -24.20
C HIS A 83 16.67 -31.83 -24.46
N TRP A 84 17.51 -31.62 -23.46
CA TRP A 84 18.74 -30.81 -23.61
C TRP A 84 19.67 -31.29 -24.72
N CYS A 85 19.66 -32.56 -25.09
CA CYS A 85 20.43 -33.07 -26.24
C CYS A 85 19.88 -32.62 -27.60
N GLU A 86 18.65 -32.04 -27.62
CA GLU A 86 17.96 -31.46 -28.79
C GLU A 86 17.53 -30.02 -28.49
N ALA A 87 18.41 -29.25 -27.85
CA ALA A 87 18.11 -27.89 -27.36
C ALA A 87 17.62 -26.94 -28.46
N ASP A 88 18.08 -27.15 -29.70
CA ASP A 88 17.67 -26.40 -30.90
C ASP A 88 16.18 -26.53 -31.24
N LYS A 89 15.47 -27.55 -30.70
CA LYS A 89 14.03 -27.76 -30.88
C LYS A 89 13.17 -27.15 -29.78
N GLY A 90 13.79 -26.70 -28.68
CA GLY A 90 13.14 -26.11 -27.52
C GLY A 90 13.15 -24.58 -27.55
N ILE A 91 12.39 -23.99 -26.61
CA ILE A 91 12.42 -22.55 -26.30
C ILE A 91 12.44 -22.46 -24.75
N ASP A 92 13.51 -21.94 -24.22
CA ASP A 92 13.79 -21.99 -22.77
C ASP A 92 13.04 -20.90 -22.00
N ALA A 93 11.96 -21.27 -21.30
CA ALA A 93 11.19 -20.38 -20.48
C ALA A 93 11.94 -19.91 -19.24
N ILE A 94 12.87 -20.69 -18.68
CA ILE A 94 13.69 -20.30 -17.52
C ILE A 94 14.66 -19.19 -17.92
N TYR A 95 15.30 -19.32 -19.09
CA TYR A 95 16.20 -18.28 -19.60
C TYR A 95 15.46 -16.96 -19.84
N ALA A 96 14.28 -17.03 -20.46
CA ALA A 96 13.45 -15.83 -20.65
C ALA A 96 12.98 -15.22 -19.33
N ALA A 97 12.57 -16.02 -18.34
CA ALA A 97 12.19 -15.55 -17.01
C ALA A 97 13.35 -14.88 -16.26
N ALA A 98 14.58 -15.35 -16.43
CA ALA A 98 15.76 -14.69 -15.88
C ALA A 98 15.97 -13.28 -16.50
N GLN A 99 15.70 -13.11 -17.80
CA GLN A 99 15.73 -11.81 -18.44
C GLN A 99 14.62 -10.88 -17.94
N VAL A 100 13.41 -11.41 -17.66
CA VAL A 100 12.32 -10.66 -17.06
C VAL A 100 12.74 -10.10 -15.69
N ILE A 101 13.37 -10.91 -14.83
CA ILE A 101 13.88 -10.45 -13.52
C ILE A 101 14.93 -9.34 -13.70
N SER A 102 15.87 -9.51 -14.63
CA SER A 102 16.87 -8.48 -14.93
C SER A 102 16.22 -7.19 -15.42
N ALA A 103 15.23 -7.27 -16.32
CA ALA A 103 14.52 -6.11 -16.83
C ALA A 103 13.73 -5.37 -15.73
N ILE A 104 13.14 -6.09 -14.76
CA ILE A 104 12.49 -5.48 -13.59
C ILE A 104 13.51 -4.75 -12.73
N HIS A 105 14.69 -5.32 -12.50
CA HIS A 105 15.75 -4.67 -11.76
C HIS A 105 16.23 -3.38 -12.47
N ASP A 106 16.53 -3.47 -13.78
CA ASP A 106 16.97 -2.34 -14.58
C ASP A 106 15.91 -1.23 -14.66
N LEU A 107 14.63 -1.61 -14.71
CA LEU A 107 13.51 -0.66 -14.67
C LEU A 107 13.54 0.15 -13.36
N ASN A 108 13.65 -0.51 -12.20
CA ASN A 108 13.73 0.18 -10.92
C ASN A 108 14.92 1.16 -10.85
N GLU A 109 16.08 0.82 -11.43
CA GLU A 109 17.27 1.68 -11.41
C GLU A 109 17.20 2.86 -12.39
N SER A 110 16.49 2.68 -13.50
CA SER A 110 16.50 3.65 -14.60
C SER A 110 15.29 4.57 -14.63
N PHE A 111 14.14 4.12 -14.15
CA PHE A 111 12.87 4.82 -14.29
C PHE A 111 12.89 6.22 -13.67
N GLY A 112 13.36 6.38 -12.44
CA GLY A 112 13.44 7.69 -11.77
C GLY A 112 14.40 8.68 -12.46
N LYS A 113 15.38 8.18 -13.22
CA LYS A 113 16.27 9.04 -14.01
C LYS A 113 15.56 9.63 -15.23
N GLN A 114 14.56 8.91 -15.77
CA GLN A 114 13.74 9.32 -16.91
C GLN A 114 12.50 10.09 -16.47
N HIS A 115 12.03 9.85 -15.23
CA HIS A 115 10.84 10.43 -14.63
C HIS A 115 11.19 11.07 -13.27
N PRO A 116 11.83 12.26 -13.23
CA PRO A 116 12.29 12.90 -11.98
C PRO A 116 11.19 13.15 -10.96
N ASP A 117 9.94 13.33 -11.41
CA ASP A 117 8.77 13.62 -10.59
C ASP A 117 7.95 12.36 -10.23
N ALA A 118 8.52 11.17 -10.43
CA ALA A 118 7.81 9.90 -10.22
C ALA A 118 7.44 9.63 -8.75
N GLY A 119 8.06 10.31 -7.79
CA GLY A 119 7.93 9.96 -6.37
C GLY A 119 8.53 8.59 -6.08
N LYS A 120 8.13 7.97 -4.96
CA LYS A 120 8.57 6.61 -4.61
C LYS A 120 7.82 5.55 -5.40
N TYR A 121 8.55 4.54 -5.84
CA TYR A 121 7.98 3.38 -6.56
C TYR A 121 8.87 2.14 -6.37
N ILE A 122 8.31 0.98 -6.67
CA ILE A 122 9.02 -0.29 -6.77
C ILE A 122 8.24 -1.28 -7.65
N VAL A 123 8.94 -2.04 -8.47
CA VAL A 123 8.44 -3.24 -9.13
C VAL A 123 9.22 -4.42 -8.57
N GLY A 124 8.53 -5.41 -8.01
CA GLY A 124 9.19 -6.53 -7.34
C GLY A 124 8.66 -7.88 -7.77
N THR A 125 9.56 -8.88 -7.85
CA THR A 125 9.23 -10.29 -8.00
C THR A 125 9.40 -10.99 -6.66
N GLY A 126 8.32 -11.55 -6.12
CA GLY A 126 8.32 -12.25 -4.84
C GLY A 126 8.54 -13.76 -4.97
N THR A 127 8.05 -14.38 -6.05
CA THR A 127 8.24 -15.81 -6.32
C THR A 127 8.47 -16.10 -7.78
N ILE A 128 9.19 -17.19 -8.05
CA ILE A 128 9.38 -17.75 -9.39
C ILE A 128 9.24 -19.27 -9.31
N HIS A 129 8.44 -19.84 -10.22
CA HIS A 129 8.21 -21.28 -10.30
C HIS A 129 8.24 -21.74 -11.75
N GLY A 130 8.99 -22.80 -12.03
CA GLY A 130 9.06 -23.40 -13.37
C GLY A 130 10.13 -24.48 -13.47
N GLY A 131 9.95 -25.35 -14.50
CA GLY A 131 10.80 -26.51 -14.72
C GLY A 131 10.50 -27.68 -13.78
N GLU A 132 10.59 -28.91 -14.29
CA GLU A 132 10.30 -30.14 -13.55
C GLU A 132 11.52 -31.07 -13.52
N TYR A 133 12.29 -31.12 -14.61
CA TYR A 133 13.38 -32.07 -14.78
C TYR A 133 14.67 -31.38 -15.22
N THR A 134 15.80 -31.84 -14.72
CA THR A 134 17.12 -31.28 -14.99
C THR A 134 17.61 -31.47 -16.43
N ASN A 135 17.05 -32.43 -17.13
CA ASN A 135 17.42 -32.82 -18.51
C ASN A 135 16.37 -32.37 -19.57
N ILE A 136 15.37 -31.60 -19.19
CA ILE A 136 14.33 -31.08 -20.06
C ILE A 136 14.33 -29.54 -20.01
N ILE A 137 14.25 -28.89 -21.15
CA ILE A 137 14.03 -27.45 -21.26
C ILE A 137 12.63 -27.14 -20.75
N ALA A 138 12.51 -26.22 -19.80
CA ALA A 138 11.23 -25.82 -19.26
C ALA A 138 10.40 -25.04 -20.30
N ASP A 139 9.15 -25.39 -20.42
CA ASP A 139 8.18 -24.74 -21.33
C ASP A 139 7.28 -23.74 -20.63
N HIS A 140 7.33 -23.64 -19.29
CA HIS A 140 6.53 -22.69 -18.56
C HIS A 140 7.22 -22.25 -17.26
N VAL A 141 7.19 -20.93 -17.01
CA VAL A 141 7.59 -20.29 -15.76
C VAL A 141 6.53 -19.25 -15.36
N VAL A 142 6.24 -19.19 -14.07
CA VAL A 142 5.37 -18.14 -13.48
C VAL A 142 6.17 -17.34 -12.48
N LEU A 143 6.13 -16.02 -12.64
CA LEU A 143 6.65 -15.07 -11.67
C LEU A 143 5.46 -14.37 -11.02
N ASN A 144 5.46 -14.27 -9.69
CA ASN A 144 4.48 -13.46 -8.96
C ASN A 144 5.19 -12.28 -8.29
N GLY A 145 4.61 -11.12 -8.42
CA GLY A 145 5.18 -9.90 -7.90
C GLY A 145 4.15 -8.82 -7.62
N ASN A 146 4.62 -7.61 -7.50
CA ASN A 146 3.75 -6.44 -7.37
C ASN A 146 4.43 -5.20 -7.95
N ILE A 147 3.58 -4.23 -8.32
CA ILE A 147 3.97 -2.86 -8.66
C ILE A 147 3.40 -1.97 -7.55
N ARG A 148 4.24 -1.05 -7.06
CA ARG A 148 3.86 -0.05 -6.06
C ARG A 148 4.34 1.32 -6.50
N ALA A 149 3.52 2.33 -6.34
CA ALA A 149 3.90 3.71 -6.59
C ALA A 149 3.06 4.67 -5.74
N VAL A 150 3.66 5.77 -5.33
CA VAL A 150 2.95 6.83 -4.58
C VAL A 150 1.91 7.51 -5.47
N HIS A 151 2.24 7.73 -6.76
CA HIS A 151 1.34 8.34 -7.73
C HIS A 151 0.75 7.30 -8.69
N GLU A 152 -0.55 7.42 -8.99
CA GLU A 152 -1.24 6.54 -9.94
C GLU A 152 -0.67 6.66 -11.37
N GLU A 153 -0.22 7.86 -11.75
CA GLU A 153 0.45 8.11 -13.04
C GLU A 153 1.78 7.39 -13.14
N THR A 154 2.55 7.37 -12.05
CA THR A 154 3.81 6.62 -11.96
C THR A 154 3.57 5.12 -12.06
N TYR A 155 2.53 4.62 -11.37
CA TYR A 155 2.13 3.21 -11.48
C TYR A 155 1.81 2.85 -12.94
N THR A 156 0.99 3.64 -13.62
CA THR A 156 0.60 3.42 -15.01
C THR A 156 1.80 3.44 -15.96
N ALA A 157 2.73 4.37 -15.75
CA ALA A 157 3.94 4.46 -16.55
C ALA A 157 4.87 3.25 -16.34
N LEU A 158 5.03 2.78 -15.10
CA LEU A 158 5.80 1.56 -14.77
C LEU A 158 5.19 0.32 -15.43
N GLU A 159 3.86 0.16 -15.38
CA GLU A 159 3.14 -0.93 -16.03
C GLU A 159 3.42 -0.95 -17.53
N HIS A 160 3.28 0.19 -18.21
CA HIS A 160 3.53 0.31 -19.64
C HIS A 160 5.00 0.05 -20.00
N GLU A 161 5.95 0.51 -19.18
CA GLU A 161 7.37 0.25 -19.44
C GLU A 161 7.72 -1.21 -19.24
N LEU A 162 7.17 -1.84 -18.22
CA LEU A 162 7.34 -3.27 -17.99
C LEU A 162 6.77 -4.07 -19.16
N GLU A 163 5.55 -3.77 -19.64
CA GLU A 163 4.97 -4.43 -20.80
C GLU A 163 5.86 -4.32 -22.04
N ARG A 164 6.44 -3.16 -22.32
CA ARG A 164 7.40 -2.98 -23.44
C ARG A 164 8.64 -3.86 -23.28
N ASN A 165 9.19 -3.94 -22.07
CA ASN A 165 10.33 -4.80 -21.79
C ASN A 165 9.99 -6.29 -22.00
N LEU A 166 8.81 -6.73 -21.56
CA LEU A 166 8.33 -8.10 -21.77
C LEU A 166 8.19 -8.42 -23.26
N GLN A 167 7.62 -7.51 -24.07
CA GLN A 167 7.49 -7.68 -25.52
C GLN A 167 8.86 -7.78 -26.23
N GLU A 168 9.85 -7.06 -25.74
CA GLU A 168 11.21 -7.14 -26.30
C GLU A 168 11.87 -8.47 -25.94
N ILE A 169 11.69 -8.97 -24.72
CA ILE A 169 12.18 -10.29 -24.30
C ILE A 169 11.50 -11.41 -25.13
N GLU A 170 10.20 -11.31 -25.39
CA GLU A 170 9.50 -12.25 -26.26
C GLU A 170 10.16 -12.35 -27.66
N LYS A 171 10.47 -11.21 -28.28
CA LYS A 171 11.10 -11.18 -29.61
C LYS A 171 12.50 -11.78 -29.59
N GLN A 172 13.26 -11.54 -28.51
CA GLN A 172 14.65 -12.02 -28.41
C GLN A 172 14.72 -13.52 -28.11
N THR A 173 13.79 -14.05 -27.32
CA THR A 173 13.82 -15.44 -26.83
C THR A 173 12.92 -16.37 -27.59
N GLY A 174 11.95 -15.85 -28.34
CA GLY A 174 10.93 -16.63 -29.02
C GLY A 174 9.86 -17.22 -28.09
N THR A 175 9.85 -16.82 -26.81
CA THR A 175 8.80 -17.19 -25.83
C THR A 175 7.53 -16.37 -26.06
N GLN A 176 6.44 -16.75 -25.39
CA GLN A 176 5.24 -15.94 -25.23
C GLN A 176 5.16 -15.50 -23.77
N ILE A 177 5.08 -14.19 -23.53
CA ILE A 177 5.04 -13.64 -22.18
C ILE A 177 3.73 -12.89 -21.98
N ARG A 178 3.00 -13.23 -20.91
CA ARG A 178 1.76 -12.58 -20.55
C ARG A 178 1.82 -12.06 -19.12
N MET A 179 1.53 -10.80 -18.93
CA MET A 179 1.33 -10.19 -17.63
C MET A 179 -0.15 -10.08 -17.30
N GLU A 180 -0.52 -10.44 -16.08
CA GLU A 180 -1.89 -10.40 -15.57
C GLU A 180 -1.93 -9.77 -14.17
N PHE A 181 -3.07 -9.14 -13.87
CA PHE A 181 -3.36 -8.59 -12.54
C PHE A 181 -4.54 -9.37 -11.93
N PRO A 182 -4.27 -10.36 -11.08
CA PRO A 182 -5.29 -11.30 -10.58
C PRO A 182 -6.26 -10.67 -9.57
N LYS A 183 -5.99 -9.46 -9.10
CA LYS A 183 -6.82 -8.71 -8.15
C LYS A 183 -7.02 -7.28 -8.61
N ASP A 184 -8.10 -6.64 -8.11
CA ASP A 184 -8.26 -5.19 -8.22
C ASP A 184 -7.11 -4.49 -7.49
N PRO A 185 -6.61 -3.35 -8.02
CA PRO A 185 -5.58 -2.58 -7.34
C PRO A 185 -6.11 -1.96 -6.04
N VAL A 186 -5.21 -1.82 -5.07
CA VAL A 186 -5.38 -0.89 -3.96
C VAL A 186 -4.86 0.46 -4.46
N TYR A 187 -5.72 1.45 -4.50
CA TYR A 187 -5.35 2.78 -4.99
C TYR A 187 -4.72 3.63 -3.90
N ALA A 188 -3.94 4.60 -4.32
CA ALA A 188 -3.40 5.62 -3.43
C ALA A 188 -4.51 6.54 -2.90
N PHE A 189 -4.27 7.15 -1.74
CA PHE A 189 -5.10 8.23 -1.19
C PHE A 189 -4.24 9.31 -0.54
N ALA A 190 -4.78 10.52 -0.49
CA ALA A 190 -4.14 11.66 0.13
C ALA A 190 -4.97 12.18 1.30
N ASN A 191 -4.31 12.79 2.27
CA ASN A 191 -4.96 13.52 3.34
C ASN A 191 -5.53 14.83 2.82
N ASP A 192 -6.72 15.19 3.30
CA ASP A 192 -7.34 16.49 3.07
C ASP A 192 -6.50 17.59 3.74
N GLU A 193 -6.31 18.72 3.04
CA GLU A 193 -5.43 19.80 3.49
C GLU A 193 -5.94 20.45 4.80
N GLU A 194 -7.23 20.73 4.92
CA GLU A 194 -7.83 21.36 6.11
C GLU A 194 -7.77 20.42 7.32
N LEU A 195 -8.06 19.12 7.11
CA LEU A 195 -7.96 18.12 8.16
C LEU A 195 -6.50 17.91 8.59
N THR A 196 -5.54 17.99 7.66
CA THR A 196 -4.10 17.89 7.94
C THR A 196 -3.63 19.09 8.79
N GLU A 197 -4.03 20.31 8.47
CA GLU A 197 -3.68 21.48 9.28
C GLU A 197 -4.29 21.39 10.69
N THR A 198 -5.53 20.91 10.82
CA THR A 198 -6.14 20.63 12.12
C THR A 198 -5.35 19.59 12.92
N ALA A 199 -4.97 18.48 12.27
CA ALA A 199 -4.17 17.42 12.90
C ALA A 199 -2.78 17.90 13.31
N LYS A 200 -2.18 18.80 12.54
CA LYS A 200 -0.88 19.42 12.84
C LYS A 200 -0.93 20.27 14.12
N VAL A 201 -1.95 21.11 14.27
CA VAL A 201 -2.14 21.94 15.47
C VAL A 201 -2.37 21.03 16.70
N VAL A 202 -3.27 20.06 16.59
CA VAL A 202 -3.60 19.12 17.67
C VAL A 202 -2.41 18.21 18.00
N GLY A 203 -1.73 17.71 16.99
CA GLY A 203 -0.55 16.86 17.16
C GLY A 203 0.57 17.57 17.91
N ALA A 204 0.85 18.83 17.57
CA ALA A 204 1.82 19.66 18.30
C ALA A 204 1.38 19.94 19.74
N GLU A 205 0.08 20.13 19.99
CA GLU A 205 -0.46 20.36 21.34
C GLU A 205 -0.35 19.10 22.22
N VAL A 206 -0.74 17.93 21.69
CA VAL A 206 -0.83 16.68 22.48
C VAL A 206 0.53 15.98 22.61
N PHE A 207 1.34 16.00 21.55
CA PHE A 207 2.59 15.25 21.46
C PHE A 207 3.85 16.11 21.53
N GLY A 208 3.74 17.44 21.38
CA GLY A 208 4.87 18.35 21.40
C GLY A 208 5.92 18.02 20.34
N ASP A 209 7.17 17.84 20.76
CA ASP A 209 8.31 17.47 19.93
C ASP A 209 8.26 16.03 19.37
N LYS A 210 7.27 15.25 19.76
CA LYS A 210 7.00 13.90 19.27
C LYS A 210 5.92 13.86 18.19
N PHE A 211 5.43 15.00 17.76
CA PHE A 211 4.62 15.12 16.56
C PHE A 211 5.51 15.28 15.34
N VAL A 212 5.24 14.53 14.28
CA VAL A 212 5.97 14.60 13.01
C VAL A 212 4.98 14.88 11.88
N LEU A 213 5.25 15.92 11.10
CA LEU A 213 4.62 16.14 9.81
C LEU A 213 5.56 15.60 8.74
N GLU A 214 5.14 14.54 8.08
CA GLU A 214 5.93 13.84 7.08
C GLU A 214 5.58 14.31 5.67
N GLY A 215 6.58 14.45 4.84
CA GLY A 215 6.41 14.67 3.41
C GLY A 215 6.28 13.34 2.65
N GLU A 216 6.18 13.46 1.34
CA GLU A 216 6.03 12.31 0.45
C GLU A 216 7.28 11.41 0.43
N ASP A 217 8.46 12.00 0.64
CA ASP A 217 9.73 11.26 0.67
C ASP A 217 9.85 10.30 1.86
N GLU A 218 9.09 10.52 2.93
CA GLU A 218 9.05 9.63 4.10
C GLU A 218 8.00 8.52 3.95
N LEU A 219 7.09 8.62 2.97
CA LEU A 219 5.99 7.68 2.80
C LEU A 219 6.49 6.24 2.59
N PHE A 220 5.94 5.30 3.33
CA PHE A 220 6.10 3.87 3.04
C PHE A 220 5.25 3.48 1.83
N LEU A 221 5.77 2.59 0.96
CA LEU A 221 5.03 2.05 -0.17
C LEU A 221 4.00 1.00 0.31
N SER A 222 3.11 1.42 1.20
CA SER A 222 2.00 0.65 1.74
C SER A 222 0.67 1.17 1.20
N GLY A 223 -0.30 0.28 1.09
CA GLY A 223 -1.66 0.63 0.71
C GLY A 223 -2.64 0.07 1.72
N ASP A 224 -3.83 0.64 1.74
CA ASP A 224 -4.94 0.23 2.60
C ASP A 224 -6.25 0.31 1.81
N ASN A 225 -7.17 -0.61 2.04
CA ASN A 225 -8.45 -0.62 1.33
C ASN A 225 -9.34 0.58 1.70
N ALA A 226 -8.97 1.33 2.74
CA ALA A 226 -9.60 2.59 3.14
C ALA A 226 -9.56 3.67 2.05
N TYR A 227 -8.72 3.54 1.01
CA TYR A 227 -8.78 4.40 -0.18
C TYR A 227 -10.21 4.55 -0.71
N ARG A 228 -11.06 3.55 -0.51
CA ARG A 228 -12.45 3.56 -0.93
C ARG A 228 -13.28 4.61 -0.18
N TYR A 229 -13.03 4.79 1.13
CA TYR A 229 -13.67 5.84 1.92
C TYR A 229 -13.14 7.23 1.54
N PHE A 230 -11.82 7.35 1.31
CA PHE A 230 -11.20 8.61 0.89
C PHE A 230 -11.68 9.09 -0.50
N ARG A 231 -12.17 8.18 -1.35
CA ARG A 231 -12.80 8.53 -2.62
C ARG A 231 -14.25 9.05 -2.50
N GLU A 232 -14.92 8.73 -1.41
CA GLU A 232 -16.31 9.10 -1.17
C GLU A 232 -16.45 10.39 -0.33
N THR A 233 -15.45 10.69 0.50
CA THR A 233 -15.43 11.86 1.36
C THR A 233 -14.01 12.32 1.65
N ARG A 234 -13.83 13.57 2.10
CA ARG A 234 -12.52 14.04 2.55
C ARG A 234 -12.03 13.20 3.73
N GLY A 235 -10.75 12.89 3.78
CA GLY A 235 -10.20 11.96 4.76
C GLY A 235 -8.92 12.42 5.41
N LEU A 236 -8.68 11.91 6.61
CA LEU A 236 -7.43 12.06 7.34
C LEU A 236 -6.94 10.71 7.83
N PHE A 237 -5.72 10.36 7.44
CA PHE A 237 -4.98 9.23 7.96
C PHE A 237 -3.88 9.72 8.90
N THR A 238 -3.84 9.16 10.10
CA THR A 238 -2.82 9.44 11.12
C THR A 238 -2.14 8.16 11.56
N VAL A 239 -0.87 8.23 11.94
CA VAL A 239 -0.14 7.10 12.52
C VAL A 239 0.28 7.45 13.93
N PHE A 240 -0.14 6.63 14.91
CA PHE A 240 0.34 6.72 16.28
C PHE A 240 1.56 5.83 16.45
N LEU A 241 2.68 6.46 16.83
CA LEU A 241 3.96 5.80 16.99
C LEU A 241 4.02 5.21 18.40
N ALA A 242 4.02 3.90 18.50
CA ALA A 242 3.85 3.17 19.75
C ALA A 242 4.92 2.09 19.97
N GLY A 243 6.13 2.29 19.43
CA GLY A 243 7.24 1.36 19.60
C GLY A 243 7.79 1.31 21.02
N ILE A 244 8.15 0.12 21.47
CA ILE A 244 8.83 -0.12 22.76
C ILE A 244 10.33 -0.16 22.49
N PRO A 245 11.16 0.71 23.08
CA PRO A 245 12.58 0.70 22.85
C PRO A 245 13.24 -0.67 23.16
N GLY A 246 13.90 -1.25 22.15
CA GLY A 246 14.59 -2.54 22.27
C GLY A 246 13.72 -3.79 22.07
N GLU A 247 12.41 -3.64 21.85
CA GLU A 247 11.46 -4.76 21.66
C GLU A 247 10.63 -4.61 20.39
N ASN A 248 11.22 -4.13 19.30
CA ASN A 248 10.49 -3.89 18.07
C ASN A 248 10.33 -5.17 17.24
N HIS A 249 9.09 -5.56 17.05
CA HIS A 249 8.70 -6.57 16.07
C HIS A 249 7.79 -5.93 15.02
N PRO A 250 7.99 -6.25 13.72
CA PRO A 250 7.17 -5.66 12.66
C PRO A 250 5.71 -6.11 12.78
N LEU A 251 4.83 -5.37 12.10
CA LEU A 251 3.42 -5.74 11.93
C LEU A 251 3.30 -7.21 11.48
N HIS A 252 2.25 -7.90 11.94
CA HIS A 252 1.96 -9.33 11.69
C HIS A 252 2.95 -10.31 12.34
N HIS A 253 3.97 -9.86 13.08
CA HIS A 253 4.84 -10.76 13.82
C HIS A 253 4.12 -11.28 15.09
N PRO A 254 4.24 -12.58 15.46
CA PRO A 254 3.56 -13.15 16.65
C PRO A 254 3.92 -12.48 17.98
N LYS A 255 5.04 -11.77 18.06
CA LYS A 255 5.50 -11.03 19.23
C LYS A 255 5.29 -9.52 19.09
N PHE A 256 4.44 -9.09 18.14
CA PHE A 256 4.11 -7.68 18.00
C PHE A 256 3.52 -7.13 19.30
N GLN A 257 4.04 -6.01 19.78
CA GLN A 257 3.59 -5.31 20.97
C GLN A 257 3.61 -3.80 20.74
N LEU A 258 2.70 -3.13 21.43
CA LEU A 258 2.60 -1.67 21.44
C LEU A 258 2.91 -1.13 22.84
N ASP A 259 3.44 0.06 22.91
CA ASP A 259 3.45 0.85 24.15
C ASP A 259 2.02 1.38 24.40
N GLU A 260 1.26 0.70 25.26
CA GLU A 260 -0.13 1.04 25.54
C GLU A 260 -0.32 2.44 26.16
N ARG A 261 0.76 3.09 26.60
CA ARG A 261 0.72 4.49 27.06
C ARG A 261 0.29 5.45 25.96
N ILE A 262 0.39 5.05 24.68
CA ILE A 262 -0.07 5.84 23.54
C ILE A 262 -1.60 5.99 23.50
N LEU A 263 -2.37 5.02 24.02
CA LEU A 263 -3.82 4.96 23.88
C LEU A 263 -4.56 6.20 24.39
N PRO A 264 -4.31 6.72 25.63
CA PRO A 264 -4.97 7.94 26.08
C PRO A 264 -4.60 9.17 25.23
N TYR A 265 -3.37 9.25 24.72
CA TYR A 265 -2.93 10.36 23.86
C TYR A 265 -3.59 10.29 22.48
N SER A 266 -3.72 9.10 21.90
CA SER A 266 -4.42 8.94 20.63
C SER A 266 -5.89 9.28 20.73
N VAL A 267 -6.57 8.90 21.83
CA VAL A 267 -7.97 9.28 22.09
C VAL A 267 -8.09 10.78 22.27
N GLU A 268 -7.18 11.43 23.00
CA GLU A 268 -7.18 12.89 23.18
C GLU A 268 -6.98 13.62 21.85
N ALA A 269 -6.00 13.20 21.04
CA ALA A 269 -5.76 13.79 19.74
C ALA A 269 -6.96 13.65 18.79
N LEU A 270 -7.51 12.45 18.66
CA LEU A 270 -8.70 12.21 17.83
C LEU A 270 -9.89 13.03 18.31
N TYR A 271 -10.13 13.09 19.63
CA TYR A 271 -11.20 13.90 20.21
C TYR A 271 -11.05 15.38 19.85
N LYS A 272 -9.86 15.96 20.01
CA LYS A 272 -9.56 17.35 19.68
C LYS A 272 -9.72 17.63 18.18
N ILE A 273 -9.20 16.77 17.31
CA ILE A 273 -9.37 16.87 15.86
C ILE A 273 -10.87 16.93 15.52
N ILE A 274 -11.65 15.97 16.02
CA ILE A 274 -13.07 15.84 15.71
C ILE A 274 -13.88 17.02 16.23
N THR A 275 -13.54 17.56 17.40
CA THR A 275 -14.30 18.69 18.00
C THR A 275 -13.90 20.04 17.44
N THR A 276 -12.86 20.11 16.62
CA THR A 276 -12.41 21.32 15.92
C THR A 276 -13.04 21.45 14.51
N LEU A 277 -13.58 20.32 14.00
CA LEU A 277 -14.30 20.28 12.71
C LEU A 277 -15.66 20.95 12.80
#